data_c1eb92590a986bd97411dc2ab8abd110
#
_entry.id   c1eb92590a986bd97411dc2ab8abd110
#
_cell.length_a   1.000
_cell.length_b   1.000
_cell.length_c   1.000
_cell.angle_alpha   90.00
_cell.angle_beta   90.00
_cell.angle_gamma   90.00
#
_symmetry.space_group_name_H-M   'P 1'
#
loop_
_entity.id
_entity.type
_entity.pdbx_description
1 polymer ?
#
loop_
_entity_poly.entity_id
_entity_poly.type
_entity_poly.pdbx_seq_one_letter_code
_entity_poly.pdbx_strand_id
1 'polypeptide(L)'
;QKIEPESLEILAETTKLPCGDHVWCGAIVAHQNGNIIKVNGNYMHSISKDCEVIKETKLPINQAHNGLLVLSDGTIVTKDLRLEGQGCSTITRLDQNLDVLHEPIQLPEGSMGRIASDKTEDGEFIFIPGIEKIWKIKVLPNDLEVTSEWSPNYRKSNDDQGLSWDGCISDGSLWLMNNGDIDSLRAIYSTHPNGRFKTAPKELSWRRPAPWSCKQRLYRFDLMSEQFEYIEPFEHRGGGIIAPPVNIPECNICVCWDSINGGIAGIDTSNKSLKISWKIDSLRPTMQPVVFPESKELVINSFENNDDHLVVIDLSSGEILSKVALNSPLANGMFLTPGLKNDIFYCSTRTFAR
;
A
#
# COMPACT_ATOMS: atom_id res chain seq x y z
N GLN A 1 7.58 17.21 -6.78
CA GLN A 1 8.13 17.71 -8.07
C GLN A 1 7.14 17.47 -9.19
N LYS A 2 7.09 18.38 -10.14
CA LYS A 2 6.41 18.26 -11.44
C LYS A 2 7.48 18.00 -12.49
N ILE A 3 7.32 16.94 -13.24
CA ILE A 3 8.34 16.46 -14.19
C ILE A 3 7.73 16.46 -15.58
N GLU A 4 8.49 16.91 -16.56
CA GLU A 4 8.14 16.80 -17.97
C GLU A 4 8.22 15.32 -18.40
N PRO A 5 7.13 14.74 -18.96
CA PRO A 5 7.06 13.29 -19.19
C PRO A 5 8.07 12.74 -20.20
N GLU A 6 8.50 13.53 -21.19
CA GLU A 6 9.38 13.04 -22.25
C GLU A 6 10.86 13.28 -21.95
N SER A 7 11.20 14.47 -21.46
CA SER A 7 12.59 14.83 -21.13
C SER A 7 13.01 14.43 -19.72
N LEU A 8 12.05 14.14 -18.85
CA LEU A 8 12.22 13.91 -17.41
C LEU A 8 12.81 15.12 -16.66
N GLU A 9 12.77 16.30 -17.26
CA GLU A 9 13.19 17.53 -16.61
C GLU A 9 12.23 17.95 -15.49
N ILE A 10 12.77 18.47 -14.40
CA ILE A 10 11.98 19.02 -13.31
C ILE A 10 11.47 20.39 -13.73
N LEU A 11 10.17 20.52 -13.92
CA LEU A 11 9.50 21.78 -14.29
C LEU A 11 9.19 22.66 -13.08
N ALA A 12 8.85 22.05 -11.97
CA ALA A 12 8.55 22.74 -10.73
C ALA A 12 8.73 21.80 -9.52
N GLU A 13 8.94 22.38 -8.36
CA GLU A 13 8.99 21.64 -7.10
C GLU A 13 8.39 22.45 -5.94
N THR A 14 7.83 21.75 -4.98
CA THR A 14 7.38 22.38 -3.74
C THR A 14 8.58 22.77 -2.87
N THR A 15 8.39 23.73 -1.99
CA THR A 15 9.26 23.90 -0.83
C THR A 15 9.24 22.62 0.02
N LYS A 16 10.19 22.51 0.95
CA LYS A 16 10.20 21.38 1.89
C LYS A 16 8.93 21.38 2.72
N LEU A 17 8.15 20.32 2.63
CA LEU A 17 6.92 20.16 3.38
C LEU A 17 7.21 19.75 4.83
N PRO A 18 6.61 20.38 5.83
CA PRO A 18 6.72 19.95 7.21
C PRO A 18 6.11 18.55 7.43
N CYS A 19 6.65 17.84 8.41
CA CYS A 19 6.17 16.52 8.80
C CYS A 19 6.01 16.38 10.35
N GLY A 20 6.29 17.45 11.09
CA GLY A 20 6.31 17.40 12.55
C GLY A 20 7.41 16.49 13.09
N ASP A 21 7.15 15.91 14.26
CA ASP A 21 8.11 15.03 14.95
C ASP A 21 8.11 13.60 14.40
N HIS A 22 7.13 13.27 13.57
CA HIS A 22 6.91 11.95 13.02
C HIS A 22 7.30 11.90 11.54
N VAL A 23 8.54 11.54 11.26
CA VAL A 23 9.04 11.45 9.88
C VAL A 23 8.51 10.19 9.23
N TRP A 24 7.44 10.31 8.47
CA TRP A 24 6.85 9.27 7.66
C TRP A 24 6.39 9.86 6.33
N CYS A 25 6.68 9.19 5.22
CA CYS A 25 6.37 9.70 3.88
C CYS A 25 4.86 9.78 3.58
N GLY A 26 4.04 9.16 4.43
CA GLY A 26 2.58 9.22 4.33
C GLY A 26 2.04 8.68 3.02
N ALA A 27 1.12 9.42 2.42
CA ALA A 27 0.47 9.09 1.17
C ALA A 27 0.22 10.34 0.32
N ILE A 28 -0.06 10.13 -0.96
CA ILE A 28 -0.37 11.17 -1.93
C ILE A 28 -1.53 10.70 -2.81
N VAL A 29 -2.45 11.60 -3.14
CA VAL A 29 -3.59 11.31 -3.99
C VAL A 29 -3.98 12.57 -4.79
N ALA A 30 -4.47 12.38 -6.02
CA ALA A 30 -5.10 13.45 -6.79
C ALA A 30 -6.53 13.70 -6.27
N HIS A 31 -6.88 14.97 -6.14
CA HIS A 31 -8.22 15.39 -5.76
C HIS A 31 -9.00 15.89 -6.99
N GLN A 32 -10.31 15.68 -6.99
CA GLN A 32 -11.18 16.06 -8.12
C GLN A 32 -11.21 17.56 -8.42
N ASN A 33 -10.80 18.42 -7.48
CA ASN A 33 -10.64 19.87 -7.72
C ASN A 33 -9.34 20.24 -8.48
N GLY A 34 -8.55 19.25 -8.89
CA GLY A 34 -7.29 19.44 -9.61
C GLY A 34 -6.05 19.60 -8.73
N ASN A 35 -6.20 19.58 -7.41
CA ASN A 35 -5.08 19.63 -6.49
C ASN A 35 -4.55 18.23 -6.16
N ILE A 36 -3.36 18.20 -5.64
CA ILE A 36 -2.73 17.01 -5.07
C ILE A 36 -2.81 17.13 -3.56
N ILE A 37 -3.37 16.12 -2.92
CA ILE A 37 -3.42 16.02 -1.45
C ILE A 37 -2.28 15.11 -1.01
N LYS A 38 -1.52 15.57 -0.03
CA LYS A 38 -0.42 14.80 0.56
C LYS A 38 -0.49 14.84 2.07
N VAL A 39 -0.43 13.68 2.70
CA VAL A 39 -0.17 13.58 4.14
C VAL A 39 1.31 13.28 4.35
N ASN A 40 1.94 13.98 5.30
CA ASN A 40 3.37 13.88 5.60
C ASN A 40 3.57 14.00 7.12
N GLY A 41 3.92 12.90 7.79
CA GLY A 41 3.91 12.85 9.25
C GLY A 41 2.51 13.13 9.78
N ASN A 42 2.34 14.19 10.56
CA ASN A 42 1.04 14.67 11.05
C ASN A 42 0.60 16.00 10.40
N TYR A 43 1.04 16.26 9.18
CA TYR A 43 0.60 17.40 8.37
C TYR A 43 -0.07 16.94 7.08
N MET A 44 -1.10 17.66 6.68
CA MET A 44 -1.75 17.50 5.39
C MET A 44 -1.56 18.75 4.54
N HIS A 45 -1.32 18.54 3.26
CA HIS A 45 -1.04 19.60 2.29
C HIS A 45 -1.96 19.48 1.10
N SER A 46 -2.50 20.60 0.64
CA SER A 46 -3.11 20.76 -0.68
C SER A 46 -2.11 21.49 -1.58
N ILE A 47 -1.77 20.88 -2.70
CA ILE A 47 -0.71 21.33 -3.60
C ILE A 47 -1.30 21.51 -4.99
N SER A 48 -1.03 22.64 -5.63
CA SER A 48 -1.48 22.90 -7.00
C SER A 48 -0.74 22.02 -8.02
N LYS A 49 -1.30 21.96 -9.24
CA LYS A 49 -0.63 21.33 -10.39
C LYS A 49 0.74 21.95 -10.73
N ASP A 50 1.04 23.14 -10.23
CA ASP A 50 2.32 23.85 -10.43
C ASP A 50 3.24 23.78 -9.20
N CYS A 51 2.98 22.83 -8.32
CA CYS A 51 3.73 22.56 -7.08
C CYS A 51 3.68 23.69 -6.03
N GLU A 52 2.69 24.55 -6.06
CA GLU A 52 2.47 25.55 -5.02
C GLU A 52 1.68 24.94 -3.87
N VAL A 53 2.12 25.15 -2.62
CA VAL A 53 1.37 24.73 -1.43
C VAL A 53 0.24 25.74 -1.22
N ILE A 54 -1.00 25.29 -1.50
CA ILE A 54 -2.20 26.13 -1.37
C ILE A 54 -2.65 26.20 0.09
N LYS A 55 -2.64 25.07 0.76
CA LYS A 55 -3.06 24.94 2.17
C LYS A 55 -2.20 23.90 2.87
N GLU A 56 -1.91 24.17 4.12
CA GLU A 56 -1.24 23.27 5.05
C GLU A 56 -2.07 23.21 6.32
N THR A 57 -2.32 22.00 6.82
CA THR A 57 -3.07 21.77 8.05
C THR A 57 -2.32 20.76 8.92
N LYS A 58 -2.07 21.12 10.18
CA LYS A 58 -1.61 20.17 11.19
C LYS A 58 -2.79 19.34 11.66
N LEU A 59 -2.65 18.02 11.54
CA LEU A 59 -3.69 17.08 11.94
C LEU A 59 -3.84 17.02 13.47
N PRO A 60 -5.06 16.78 13.99
CA PRO A 60 -5.31 16.80 15.42
C PRO A 60 -4.56 15.71 16.19
N ILE A 61 -4.26 14.59 15.56
CA ILE A 61 -3.54 13.48 16.18
C ILE A 61 -2.04 13.63 15.91
N ASN A 62 -1.26 13.78 16.98
CA ASN A 62 0.19 13.95 16.90
C ASN A 62 0.90 12.60 16.71
N GLN A 63 0.67 11.96 15.57
CA GLN A 63 1.28 10.70 15.14
C GLN A 63 1.53 10.75 13.63
N ALA A 64 2.40 9.86 13.14
CA ALA A 64 2.52 9.65 11.71
C ALA A 64 1.19 9.13 11.15
N HIS A 65 0.75 9.67 10.01
CA HIS A 65 -0.42 9.22 9.30
C HIS A 65 -0.02 8.43 8.06
N ASN A 66 -0.73 7.33 7.82
CA ASN A 66 -0.70 6.59 6.57
C ASN A 66 -2.13 6.25 6.15
N GLY A 67 -2.33 6.01 4.88
CA GLY A 67 -3.68 5.91 4.35
C GLY A 67 -4.26 7.30 4.08
N LEU A 68 -4.73 7.45 2.87
CA LEU A 68 -5.30 8.70 2.37
C LEU A 68 -6.31 8.34 1.28
N LEU A 69 -7.53 8.76 1.47
CA LEU A 69 -8.60 8.60 0.49
C LEU A 69 -9.25 9.95 0.20
N VAL A 70 -9.68 10.12 -1.03
CA VAL A 70 -10.68 11.11 -1.40
C VAL A 70 -11.98 10.35 -1.60
N LEU A 71 -12.99 10.68 -0.82
CA LEU A 71 -14.31 10.07 -0.88
C LEU A 71 -15.11 10.62 -2.07
N SER A 72 -16.21 9.96 -2.39
CA SER A 72 -17.04 10.33 -3.54
C SER A 72 -17.66 11.73 -3.45
N ASP A 73 -17.80 12.27 -2.26
CA ASP A 73 -18.26 13.62 -2.01
C ASP A 73 -17.15 14.69 -2.02
N GLY A 74 -15.93 14.28 -2.26
CA GLY A 74 -14.75 15.15 -2.25
C GLY A 74 -14.14 15.39 -0.88
N THR A 75 -14.66 14.78 0.17
CA THR A 75 -14.00 14.86 1.48
C THR A 75 -12.79 13.92 1.54
N ILE A 76 -11.88 14.22 2.44
CA ILE A 76 -10.58 13.54 2.55
C ILE A 76 -10.55 12.78 3.86
N VAL A 77 -10.11 11.53 3.81
CA VAL A 77 -9.94 10.70 5.02
C VAL A 77 -8.50 10.26 5.14
N THR A 78 -7.97 10.37 6.35
CA THR A 78 -6.65 9.86 6.72
C THR A 78 -6.71 9.16 8.08
N LYS A 79 -5.71 8.35 8.37
CA LYS A 79 -5.62 7.57 9.60
C LYS A 79 -4.19 7.64 10.16
N ASP A 80 -4.05 7.73 11.49
CA ASP A 80 -2.74 7.60 12.13
C ASP A 80 -2.27 6.14 12.14
N LEU A 81 -0.96 5.98 12.14
CA LEU A 81 -0.28 4.69 12.15
C LEU A 81 -0.01 4.26 13.60
N ARG A 82 -0.51 3.08 13.98
CA ARG A 82 -0.25 2.46 15.28
C ARG A 82 0.21 1.03 15.11
N LEU A 83 1.35 0.73 15.71
CA LEU A 83 1.85 -0.63 15.85
C LEU A 83 1.14 -1.34 17.00
N GLU A 84 1.25 -2.65 17.00
CA GLU A 84 0.80 -3.49 18.12
C GLU A 84 1.38 -2.98 19.45
N GLY A 85 0.53 -2.82 20.46
CA GLY A 85 0.91 -2.27 21.75
C GLY A 85 1.05 -0.74 21.82
N GLN A 86 0.79 -0.02 20.74
CA GLN A 86 0.83 1.46 20.71
C GLN A 86 -0.55 2.12 20.88
N GLY A 87 -1.58 1.35 21.18
CA GLY A 87 -2.95 1.83 21.30
C GLY A 87 -3.72 1.79 19.98
N CYS A 88 -4.86 2.43 19.97
CA CYS A 88 -5.82 2.40 18.88
C CYS A 88 -5.52 3.48 17.83
N SER A 89 -5.74 3.16 16.57
CA SER A 89 -5.65 4.14 15.48
C SER A 89 -6.87 5.04 15.45
N THR A 90 -6.70 6.24 14.94
CA THR A 90 -7.72 7.27 14.84
C THR A 90 -7.90 7.70 13.39
N ILE A 91 -9.12 7.89 12.96
CA ILE A 91 -9.49 8.31 11.61
C ILE A 91 -9.94 9.78 11.67
N THR A 92 -9.37 10.59 10.81
CA THR A 92 -9.72 12.02 10.65
C THR A 92 -10.31 12.24 9.26
N ARG A 93 -11.47 12.91 9.21
CA ARG A 93 -12.12 13.35 7.97
C ARG A 93 -12.02 14.87 7.84
N LEU A 94 -11.65 15.32 6.65
CA LEU A 94 -11.48 16.75 6.34
C LEU A 94 -12.29 17.09 5.10
N ASP A 95 -12.63 18.37 4.98
CA ASP A 95 -13.18 18.90 3.74
C ASP A 95 -12.07 19.13 2.69
N GLN A 96 -12.48 19.58 1.51
CA GLN A 96 -11.56 19.91 0.41
C GLN A 96 -10.59 21.07 0.71
N ASN A 97 -10.88 21.88 1.74
CA ASN A 97 -10.02 22.97 2.22
C ASN A 97 -9.09 22.51 3.35
N LEU A 98 -9.06 21.24 3.66
CA LEU A 98 -8.32 20.61 4.75
C LEU A 98 -8.77 21.07 6.16
N ASP A 99 -10.00 21.49 6.31
CA ASP A 99 -10.59 21.77 7.62
C ASP A 99 -11.25 20.49 8.16
N VAL A 100 -11.00 20.17 9.44
CA VAL A 100 -11.51 18.95 10.08
C VAL A 100 -13.03 19.06 10.26
N LEU A 101 -13.77 18.08 9.75
CA LEU A 101 -15.24 18.14 9.71
C LEU A 101 -15.94 17.77 11.01
N HIS A 102 -15.34 16.86 11.77
CA HIS A 102 -15.85 16.38 13.04
C HIS A 102 -14.71 15.85 13.92
N GLU A 103 -14.98 15.56 15.19
CA GLU A 103 -14.00 14.93 16.06
C GLU A 103 -13.52 13.60 15.44
N PRO A 104 -12.20 13.35 15.43
CA PRO A 104 -11.68 12.11 14.90
C PRO A 104 -12.22 10.88 15.62
N ILE A 105 -12.59 9.84 14.89
CA ILE A 105 -13.08 8.58 15.46
C ILE A 105 -11.94 7.62 15.75
N GLN A 106 -12.04 6.89 16.85
CA GLN A 106 -11.06 5.89 17.26
C GLN A 106 -11.49 4.49 16.82
N LEU A 107 -10.58 3.74 16.20
CA LEU A 107 -10.75 2.30 15.98
C LEU A 107 -10.60 1.54 17.30
N PRO A 108 -11.17 0.34 17.40
CA PRO A 108 -10.98 -0.49 18.60
C PRO A 108 -9.55 -1.04 18.80
N GLU A 109 -8.70 -0.94 17.78
CA GLU A 109 -7.30 -1.40 17.82
C GLU A 109 -6.37 -0.53 16.96
N GLY A 110 -5.09 -0.84 17.00
CA GLY A 110 -4.09 -0.23 16.12
C GLY A 110 -4.20 -0.75 14.68
N SER A 111 -3.69 0.04 13.75
CA SER A 111 -3.63 -0.31 12.33
C SER A 111 -2.37 0.23 11.70
N MET A 112 -1.64 -0.64 11.00
CA MET A 112 -0.47 -0.27 10.21
C MET A 112 -0.79 -0.07 8.74
N GLY A 113 -1.78 -0.79 8.22
CA GLY A 113 -2.16 -0.77 6.82
C GLY A 113 -2.78 0.55 6.38
N ARG A 114 -2.73 0.81 5.08
CA ARG A 114 -3.48 1.89 4.45
C ARG A 114 -4.96 1.53 4.38
N ILE A 115 -5.75 2.54 4.06
CA ILE A 115 -7.21 2.43 3.99
C ILE A 115 -7.64 2.23 2.53
N ALA A 116 -8.70 1.45 2.33
CA ALA A 116 -9.37 1.29 1.04
C ALA A 116 -10.84 1.69 1.19
N SER A 117 -11.50 2.06 0.12
CA SER A 117 -12.93 2.37 0.13
C SER A 117 -13.67 1.66 -0.99
N ASP A 118 -14.94 1.39 -0.73
CA ASP A 118 -15.89 0.90 -1.71
C ASP A 118 -17.19 1.69 -1.62
N LYS A 119 -17.82 1.91 -2.78
CA LYS A 119 -19.11 2.59 -2.88
C LYS A 119 -20.12 1.66 -3.53
N THR A 120 -21.13 1.33 -2.76
CA THR A 120 -22.27 0.48 -3.18
C THR A 120 -23.57 1.28 -3.19
N GLU A 121 -24.68 0.63 -3.52
CA GLU A 121 -26.03 1.21 -3.37
C GLU A 121 -26.39 1.53 -1.92
N ASP A 122 -25.81 0.78 -0.95
CA ASP A 122 -26.06 0.96 0.48
C ASP A 122 -25.22 2.08 1.11
N GLY A 123 -24.32 2.68 0.34
CA GLY A 123 -23.47 3.78 0.78
C GLY A 123 -21.98 3.60 0.45
N GLU A 124 -21.19 4.51 0.98
CA GLU A 124 -19.73 4.45 0.87
C GLU A 124 -19.15 3.92 2.17
N PHE A 125 -18.20 3.00 2.06
CA PHE A 125 -17.56 2.33 3.19
C PHE A 125 -16.05 2.41 3.06
N ILE A 126 -15.38 2.54 4.20
CA ILE A 126 -13.92 2.49 4.32
C ILE A 126 -13.54 1.19 5.01
N PHE A 127 -12.53 0.51 4.51
CA PHE A 127 -12.01 -0.74 5.06
C PHE A 127 -10.59 -0.53 5.56
N ILE A 128 -10.34 -0.90 6.80
CA ILE A 128 -9.07 -0.67 7.48
C ILE A 128 -8.55 -1.98 8.07
N PRO A 129 -7.42 -2.50 7.56
CA PRO A 129 -6.75 -3.62 8.18
C PRO A 129 -6.21 -3.21 9.56
N GLY A 130 -6.78 -3.77 10.61
CA GLY A 130 -6.29 -3.65 11.97
C GLY A 130 -5.24 -4.71 12.32
N ILE A 131 -4.85 -4.79 13.58
CA ILE A 131 -3.89 -5.78 14.07
C ILE A 131 -4.47 -7.20 14.01
N GLU A 132 -5.72 -7.37 14.39
CA GLU A 132 -6.39 -8.68 14.43
C GLU A 132 -7.55 -8.79 13.45
N LYS A 133 -8.25 -7.69 13.20
CA LYS A 133 -9.47 -7.64 12.42
C LYS A 133 -9.37 -6.66 11.25
N ILE A 134 -10.30 -6.83 10.31
CA ILE A 134 -10.58 -5.79 9.33
C ILE A 134 -11.76 -4.98 9.84
N TRP A 135 -11.65 -3.66 9.82
CA TRP A 135 -12.70 -2.75 10.27
C TRP A 135 -13.40 -2.12 9.08
N LYS A 136 -14.73 -2.16 9.09
CA LYS A 136 -15.60 -1.48 8.13
C LYS A 136 -16.18 -0.23 8.77
N ILE A 137 -16.02 0.89 8.10
CA ILE A 137 -16.49 2.19 8.56
C ILE A 137 -17.49 2.72 7.54
N LYS A 138 -18.70 3.04 7.98
CA LYS A 138 -19.71 3.67 7.15
C LYS A 138 -19.45 5.17 7.06
N VAL A 139 -19.46 5.70 5.86
CA VAL A 139 -19.39 7.13 5.61
C VAL A 139 -20.81 7.70 5.70
N LEU A 140 -21.03 8.56 6.68
CA LEU A 140 -22.28 9.30 6.86
C LEU A 140 -22.10 10.73 6.31
N PRO A 141 -23.19 11.49 6.05
CA PRO A 141 -23.07 12.85 5.52
C PRO A 141 -22.16 13.77 6.34
N ASN A 142 -22.22 13.68 7.66
CA ASN A 142 -21.48 14.56 8.58
C ASN A 142 -20.64 13.79 9.61
N ASP A 143 -20.43 12.49 9.44
CA ASP A 143 -19.74 11.65 10.43
C ASP A 143 -19.16 10.40 9.79
N LEU A 144 -18.45 9.61 10.58
CA LEU A 144 -17.97 8.27 10.27
C LEU A 144 -18.41 7.32 11.38
N GLU A 145 -18.87 6.13 11.03
CA GLU A 145 -19.35 5.14 11.98
C GLU A 145 -18.62 3.80 11.82
N VAL A 146 -18.00 3.32 12.89
CA VAL A 146 -17.41 1.96 12.92
C VAL A 146 -18.55 0.95 13.00
N THR A 147 -18.72 0.12 11.97
CA THR A 147 -19.77 -0.89 11.96
C THR A 147 -19.33 -2.13 12.74
N SER A 148 -20.26 -2.71 13.51
CA SER A 148 -20.01 -3.97 14.24
C SER A 148 -20.42 -5.22 13.46
N GLU A 149 -21.19 -5.03 12.39
CA GLU A 149 -21.84 -6.13 11.65
C GLU A 149 -20.88 -6.86 10.69
N TRP A 150 -19.76 -6.23 10.32
CA TRP A 150 -18.76 -6.82 9.46
C TRP A 150 -17.38 -6.45 9.99
N SER A 151 -16.70 -7.42 10.60
CA SER A 151 -15.35 -7.23 11.14
C SER A 151 -14.63 -8.58 11.26
N PRO A 152 -14.28 -9.22 10.13
CA PRO A 152 -13.68 -10.54 10.12
C PRO A 152 -12.33 -10.55 10.86
N ASN A 153 -12.16 -11.53 11.73
CA ASN A 153 -10.92 -11.75 12.46
C ASN A 153 -10.01 -12.66 11.62
N TYR A 154 -8.97 -12.08 11.02
CA TYR A 154 -8.01 -12.80 10.19
C TYR A 154 -6.79 -13.29 10.98
N ARG A 155 -6.53 -12.71 12.16
CA ARG A 155 -5.42 -13.06 13.05
C ARG A 155 -5.94 -13.22 14.47
N LYS A 156 -5.56 -14.31 15.13
CA LYS A 156 -5.81 -14.48 16.57
C LYS A 156 -4.57 -14.02 17.34
N SER A 157 -4.78 -13.43 18.50
CA SER A 157 -3.71 -12.88 19.35
C SER A 157 -2.59 -13.84 19.72
N ASN A 158 -2.85 -15.14 19.69
CA ASN A 158 -1.86 -16.21 19.93
C ASN A 158 -1.44 -16.92 18.64
N ASP A 159 -1.82 -16.37 17.49
CA ASP A 159 -1.46 -16.95 16.22
C ASP A 159 -0.06 -16.48 15.82
N ASP A 160 0.73 -17.42 15.32
CA ASP A 160 2.08 -17.22 14.80
C ASP A 160 2.10 -16.40 13.48
N GLN A 161 1.02 -15.69 13.20
CA GLN A 161 0.82 -14.92 11.98
C GLN A 161 1.14 -13.44 12.16
N GLY A 162 1.71 -12.87 11.12
CA GLY A 162 1.88 -11.45 11.00
C GLY A 162 0.56 -10.71 10.77
N LEU A 163 0.58 -9.42 10.96
CA LEU A 163 -0.53 -8.53 10.66
C LEU A 163 -0.55 -8.18 9.18
N SER A 164 -1.71 -7.80 8.67
CA SER A 164 -1.84 -7.28 7.31
C SER A 164 -1.30 -5.86 7.21
N TRP A 165 -0.90 -5.49 6.00
CA TRP A 165 -0.43 -4.15 5.69
C TRP A 165 -1.49 -3.38 4.92
N ASP A 166 -1.48 -3.46 3.62
CA ASP A 166 -2.39 -2.71 2.75
C ASP A 166 -3.35 -3.69 2.04
N GLY A 167 -4.59 -3.26 1.87
CA GLY A 167 -5.59 -4.00 1.11
C GLY A 167 -6.03 -3.26 -0.14
N CYS A 168 -6.51 -4.00 -1.13
CA CYS A 168 -7.24 -3.45 -2.26
C CYS A 168 -8.63 -4.08 -2.35
N ILE A 169 -9.58 -3.30 -2.85
CA ILE A 169 -10.95 -3.77 -3.10
C ILE A 169 -11.13 -3.96 -4.59
N SER A 170 -11.58 -5.15 -4.95
CA SER A 170 -11.84 -5.51 -6.33
C SER A 170 -12.83 -6.67 -6.37
N ASP A 171 -13.81 -6.58 -7.27
CA ASP A 171 -14.80 -7.63 -7.53
C ASP A 171 -15.50 -8.13 -6.24
N GLY A 172 -16.06 -7.19 -5.46
CA GLY A 172 -16.80 -7.49 -4.23
C GLY A 172 -15.96 -8.11 -3.10
N SER A 173 -14.65 -8.07 -3.22
CA SER A 173 -13.72 -8.65 -2.24
C SER A 173 -12.65 -7.66 -1.81
N LEU A 174 -12.24 -7.75 -0.55
CA LEU A 174 -11.02 -7.13 -0.06
C LEU A 174 -9.87 -8.14 -0.12
N TRP A 175 -8.82 -7.76 -0.81
CA TRP A 175 -7.60 -8.54 -0.96
C TRP A 175 -6.48 -7.92 -0.15
N LEU A 176 -5.77 -8.73 0.61
CA LEU A 176 -4.60 -8.29 1.36
C LEU A 176 -3.62 -9.43 1.60
N MET A 177 -2.38 -9.07 1.91
CA MET A 177 -1.39 -10.03 2.42
C MET A 177 -1.01 -9.70 3.86
N ASN A 178 -0.77 -10.73 4.66
CA ASN A 178 -0.11 -10.53 5.94
C ASN A 178 1.41 -10.39 5.71
N ASN A 179 2.02 -9.65 6.58
CA ASN A 179 3.47 -9.60 6.73
C ASN A 179 3.84 -10.44 7.95
N GLY A 180 5.05 -10.91 8.05
CA GLY A 180 5.52 -11.67 9.21
C GLY A 180 5.22 -11.00 10.55
N ASP A 181 5.71 -11.54 11.65
CA ASP A 181 5.42 -11.00 12.96
C ASP A 181 5.93 -9.56 13.13
N ILE A 182 5.28 -8.81 14.03
CA ILE A 182 5.55 -7.38 14.21
C ILE A 182 6.96 -7.09 14.72
N ASP A 183 7.54 -7.96 15.52
CA ASP A 183 8.88 -7.74 16.06
C ASP A 183 9.93 -7.90 14.98
N SER A 184 9.72 -8.79 14.06
CA SER A 184 10.54 -8.94 12.87
C SER A 184 10.38 -7.76 11.91
N LEU A 185 9.16 -7.27 11.71
CA LEU A 185 8.94 -6.01 10.98
C LEU A 185 9.66 -4.85 11.66
N ARG A 186 9.58 -4.73 12.97
CA ARG A 186 10.35 -3.74 13.72
C ARG A 186 11.85 -3.89 13.53
N ALA A 187 12.38 -5.10 13.45
CA ALA A 187 13.80 -5.34 13.21
C ALA A 187 14.24 -4.92 11.81
N ILE A 188 13.41 -5.20 10.81
CA ILE A 188 13.69 -4.87 9.40
C ILE A 188 13.51 -3.37 9.14
N TYR A 189 12.40 -2.81 9.59
CA TYR A 189 12.10 -1.39 9.53
C TYR A 189 12.49 -0.67 10.80
N SER A 190 13.38 -1.26 11.63
CA SER A 190 13.81 -0.72 12.90
C SER A 190 14.33 0.66 12.69
N THR A 191 13.42 1.47 12.92
CA THR A 191 13.59 2.87 12.73
C THR A 191 14.40 3.39 13.89
N HIS A 192 15.25 4.29 13.60
CA HIS A 192 15.69 5.30 14.56
C HIS A 192 14.48 5.72 15.41
N PRO A 193 14.64 6.14 16.68
CA PRO A 193 13.56 6.71 17.49
C PRO A 193 12.70 7.75 16.77
N ASN A 194 13.22 8.37 15.72
CA ASN A 194 12.54 9.36 14.88
C ASN A 194 11.92 8.79 13.59
N GLY A 195 11.66 7.51 13.52
CA GLY A 195 11.07 6.88 12.32
C GLY A 195 12.00 6.76 11.12
N ARG A 196 13.30 6.97 11.26
CA ARG A 196 14.30 6.83 10.21
C ARG A 196 15.04 5.51 10.34
N PHE A 197 15.38 4.91 9.22
CA PHE A 197 16.28 3.76 9.21
C PHE A 197 17.66 4.15 9.75
N LYS A 198 18.12 3.45 10.76
CA LYS A 198 19.44 3.69 11.36
C LYS A 198 20.58 3.12 10.54
N THR A 199 20.29 2.07 9.80
CA THR A 199 21.28 1.27 9.11
C THR A 199 21.27 1.55 7.62
N ALA A 200 22.42 1.37 7.01
CA ALA A 200 22.51 1.48 5.56
C ALA A 200 21.61 0.45 4.89
N PRO A 201 21.08 0.74 3.69
CA PRO A 201 20.24 -0.18 2.92
C PRO A 201 20.84 -1.59 2.75
N LYS A 202 22.17 -1.75 2.84
CA LYS A 202 22.86 -3.04 2.82
C LYS A 202 22.50 -3.95 3.99
N GLU A 203 22.25 -3.39 5.16
CA GLU A 203 21.98 -4.15 6.39
C GLU A 203 20.48 -4.36 6.59
N LEU A 204 19.69 -3.48 6.02
CA LEU A 204 18.25 -3.60 5.85
C LEU A 204 17.92 -4.28 4.52
N SER A 205 18.84 -5.03 3.97
CA SER A 205 18.58 -5.64 2.68
C SER A 205 17.32 -6.48 2.81
N TRP A 206 16.35 -6.20 1.99
CA TRP A 206 15.15 -6.96 1.69
C TRP A 206 15.44 -8.45 1.42
N ARG A 207 16.68 -8.83 1.45
CA ARG A 207 17.24 -10.16 1.13
C ARG A 207 17.66 -10.95 2.36
N ARG A 208 17.45 -10.45 3.57
CA ARG A 208 17.68 -11.26 4.75
C ARG A 208 16.55 -12.27 4.88
N PRO A 209 16.87 -13.57 5.01
CA PRO A 209 15.87 -14.51 5.47
C PRO A 209 15.27 -13.96 6.76
N ALA A 210 14.00 -13.68 6.73
CA ALA A 210 13.33 -13.17 7.91
C ALA A 210 13.23 -14.29 8.95
N PRO A 211 13.49 -14.04 10.23
CA PRO A 211 13.33 -15.02 11.30
C PRO A 211 11.85 -15.19 11.69
N TRP A 212 10.97 -15.32 10.70
CA TRP A 212 9.54 -15.40 10.94
C TRP A 212 9.09 -16.84 11.10
N SER A 213 8.03 -17.01 11.82
CA SER A 213 7.53 -18.30 12.22
C SER A 213 6.47 -18.86 11.27
N CYS A 214 5.66 -18.00 10.63
CA CYS A 214 4.61 -18.39 9.70
C CYS A 214 4.95 -18.09 8.23
N LYS A 215 4.25 -18.73 7.30
CA LYS A 215 4.26 -18.37 5.88
C LYS A 215 3.39 -17.14 5.64
N GLN A 216 3.74 -16.37 4.62
CA GLN A 216 2.94 -15.25 4.16
C GLN A 216 1.65 -15.77 3.50
N ARG A 217 0.52 -15.13 3.80
CA ARG A 217 -0.80 -15.50 3.30
C ARG A 217 -1.39 -14.38 2.47
N LEU A 218 -1.96 -14.73 1.32
CA LEU A 218 -2.87 -13.88 0.57
C LEU A 218 -4.30 -14.22 1.01
N TYR A 219 -5.04 -13.23 1.47
CA TYR A 219 -6.42 -13.34 1.91
C TYR A 219 -7.36 -12.72 0.87
N ARG A 220 -8.54 -13.35 0.71
CA ARG A 220 -9.71 -12.80 0.05
C ARG A 220 -10.88 -12.76 1.03
N PHE A 221 -11.38 -11.57 1.36
CA PHE A 221 -12.54 -11.37 2.22
C PHE A 221 -13.73 -10.97 1.36
N ASP A 222 -14.85 -11.63 1.56
CA ASP A 222 -16.12 -11.25 0.96
C ASP A 222 -16.68 -10.01 1.67
N LEU A 223 -17.02 -8.96 0.92
CA LEU A 223 -17.49 -7.68 1.49
C LEU A 223 -18.94 -7.73 2.01
N MET A 224 -19.72 -8.74 1.61
CA MET A 224 -21.11 -8.93 2.03
C MET A 224 -21.25 -9.85 3.23
N SER A 225 -20.24 -10.68 3.49
CA SER A 225 -20.20 -11.61 4.61
C SER A 225 -18.85 -11.53 5.31
N GLU A 226 -18.72 -12.07 6.53
CA GLU A 226 -17.41 -12.14 7.19
C GLU A 226 -16.57 -13.35 6.72
N GLN A 227 -16.99 -14.03 5.65
CA GLN A 227 -16.26 -15.18 5.15
C GLN A 227 -14.98 -14.73 4.43
N PHE A 228 -13.94 -15.48 4.65
CA PHE A 228 -12.69 -15.31 3.97
C PHE A 228 -12.00 -16.64 3.72
N GLU A 229 -11.12 -16.63 2.76
CA GLU A 229 -10.19 -17.72 2.48
C GLU A 229 -8.78 -17.17 2.33
N TYR A 230 -7.80 -18.03 2.37
CA TYR A 230 -6.41 -17.66 2.12
C TYR A 230 -5.63 -18.75 1.41
N ILE A 231 -4.51 -18.35 0.81
CA ILE A 231 -3.51 -19.23 0.25
C ILE A 231 -2.12 -18.79 0.70
N GLU A 232 -1.20 -19.75 0.83
CA GLU A 232 0.22 -19.52 1.14
C GLU A 232 1.04 -19.66 -0.15
N PRO A 233 1.28 -18.55 -0.91
CA PRO A 233 1.87 -18.66 -2.24
C PRO A 233 3.37 -18.95 -2.20
N PHE A 234 4.03 -18.66 -1.08
CA PHE A 234 5.48 -18.78 -0.94
C PHE A 234 5.87 -19.82 0.11
N GLU A 235 6.93 -20.59 -0.18
CA GLU A 235 7.42 -21.65 0.72
C GLU A 235 8.20 -21.12 1.92
N HIS A 236 8.71 -19.89 1.81
CA HIS A 236 9.50 -19.27 2.88
C HIS A 236 8.62 -18.95 4.09
N ARG A 237 9.21 -19.06 5.27
CA ARG A 237 8.61 -18.49 6.47
C ARG A 237 8.78 -16.99 6.48
N GLY A 238 7.79 -16.28 6.97
CA GLY A 238 7.75 -14.84 6.93
C GLY A 238 7.47 -14.32 5.53
N GLY A 239 7.98 -13.16 5.29
CA GLY A 239 7.74 -12.42 4.07
C GLY A 239 7.10 -11.08 4.35
N GLY A 240 7.05 -10.23 3.35
CA GLY A 240 6.46 -8.92 3.50
C GLY A 240 6.17 -8.26 2.18
N ILE A 241 5.08 -7.54 2.17
CA ILE A 241 4.62 -6.71 1.07
C ILE A 241 4.33 -5.32 1.62
N ILE A 242 4.80 -4.29 0.95
CA ILE A 242 4.60 -2.89 1.37
C ILE A 242 3.53 -2.15 0.56
N ALA A 243 2.86 -2.85 -0.32
CA ALA A 243 1.76 -2.39 -1.15
C ALA A 243 0.69 -3.48 -1.24
N PRO A 244 -0.57 -3.16 -1.54
CA PRO A 244 -1.61 -4.18 -1.66
C PRO A 244 -1.32 -5.15 -2.82
N PRO A 245 -1.79 -6.41 -2.74
CA PRO A 245 -1.85 -7.27 -3.90
C PRO A 245 -2.72 -6.65 -5.00
N VAL A 246 -2.57 -7.11 -6.23
CA VAL A 246 -3.32 -6.55 -7.36
C VAL A 246 -4.24 -7.62 -7.92
N ASN A 247 -5.55 -7.46 -7.73
CA ASN A 247 -6.55 -8.33 -8.35
C ASN A 247 -6.96 -7.77 -9.71
N ILE A 248 -6.98 -8.63 -10.73
CA ILE A 248 -7.32 -8.32 -12.12
C ILE A 248 -8.50 -9.23 -12.52
N PRO A 249 -9.74 -8.81 -12.24
CA PRO A 249 -10.93 -9.64 -12.48
C PRO A 249 -11.08 -10.07 -13.95
N GLU A 250 -10.73 -9.20 -14.89
CA GLU A 250 -10.82 -9.46 -16.33
C GLU A 250 -9.94 -10.65 -16.77
N CYS A 251 -8.90 -10.93 -16.01
CA CYS A 251 -7.98 -12.04 -16.24
C CYS A 251 -8.17 -13.20 -15.27
N ASN A 252 -9.05 -13.07 -14.27
CA ASN A 252 -9.21 -14.01 -13.16
C ASN A 252 -7.87 -14.29 -12.42
N ILE A 253 -7.04 -13.28 -12.24
CA ILE A 253 -5.73 -13.39 -11.60
C ILE A 253 -5.61 -12.34 -10.50
N CYS A 254 -5.16 -12.77 -9.32
CA CYS A 254 -4.63 -11.88 -8.29
C CYS A 254 -3.11 -12.04 -8.20
N VAL A 255 -2.37 -10.95 -8.37
CA VAL A 255 -0.90 -10.95 -8.29
C VAL A 255 -0.48 -10.56 -6.88
N CYS A 256 0.41 -11.36 -6.31
CA CYS A 256 1.03 -11.10 -5.02
C CYS A 256 2.54 -11.38 -5.07
N TRP A 257 3.30 -10.81 -4.13
CA TRP A 257 4.76 -10.95 -4.12
C TRP A 257 5.32 -10.89 -2.70
N ASP A 258 6.55 -11.34 -2.54
CA ASP A 258 7.31 -11.22 -1.30
C ASP A 258 8.50 -10.30 -1.50
N SER A 259 8.44 -9.11 -0.93
CA SER A 259 9.50 -8.10 -1.02
C SER A 259 10.72 -8.45 -0.14
N ILE A 260 10.59 -9.36 0.80
CA ILE A 260 11.63 -9.70 1.77
C ILE A 260 12.45 -10.89 1.30
N ASN A 261 11.80 -12.01 1.03
CA ASN A 261 12.49 -13.22 0.59
C ASN A 261 12.61 -13.29 -0.95
N GLY A 262 11.75 -12.57 -1.63
CA GLY A 262 11.61 -12.60 -3.09
C GLY A 262 10.54 -13.59 -3.54
N GLY A 263 10.17 -13.47 -4.78
CA GLY A 263 9.11 -14.23 -5.41
C GLY A 263 7.90 -13.40 -5.78
N ILE A 264 7.24 -13.80 -6.84
CA ILE A 264 5.96 -13.24 -7.30
C ILE A 264 5.08 -14.40 -7.78
N ALA A 265 3.80 -14.31 -7.55
CA ALA A 265 2.84 -15.33 -7.94
C ALA A 265 1.55 -14.73 -8.50
N GLY A 266 0.99 -15.38 -9.52
CA GLY A 266 -0.36 -15.18 -10.00
C GLY A 266 -1.27 -16.25 -9.41
N ILE A 267 -2.34 -15.82 -8.77
CA ILE A 267 -3.33 -16.67 -8.11
C ILE A 267 -4.59 -16.69 -8.95
N ASP A 268 -5.03 -17.86 -9.36
CA ASP A 268 -6.30 -18.06 -10.06
C ASP A 268 -7.47 -17.76 -9.12
N THR A 269 -8.31 -16.82 -9.53
CA THR A 269 -9.47 -16.33 -8.77
C THR A 269 -10.80 -16.73 -9.40
N SER A 270 -10.78 -17.50 -10.49
CA SER A 270 -11.97 -17.94 -11.23
C SER A 270 -12.90 -18.84 -10.43
N ASN A 271 -12.39 -19.46 -9.38
CA ASN A 271 -13.11 -20.42 -8.55
C ASN A 271 -13.28 -19.90 -7.10
N LYS A 272 -14.15 -20.58 -6.33
CA LYS A 272 -14.29 -20.26 -4.91
C LYS A 272 -13.02 -20.50 -4.12
N SER A 273 -12.17 -21.44 -4.51
CA SER A 273 -10.90 -21.72 -3.85
C SER A 273 -9.70 -21.18 -4.65
N LEU A 274 -8.87 -20.40 -3.97
CA LEU A 274 -7.65 -19.81 -4.54
C LEU A 274 -6.63 -20.89 -4.90
N LYS A 275 -5.99 -20.76 -6.07
CA LYS A 275 -4.93 -21.67 -6.55
C LYS A 275 -3.79 -20.88 -7.17
N ILE A 276 -2.56 -21.34 -6.98
CA ILE A 276 -1.41 -20.78 -7.70
C ILE A 276 -1.54 -21.16 -9.19
N SER A 277 -1.67 -20.15 -10.04
CA SER A 277 -1.63 -20.32 -11.50
C SER A 277 -0.19 -20.41 -11.99
N TRP A 278 0.62 -19.49 -11.54
CA TRP A 278 2.07 -19.45 -11.84
C TRP A 278 2.86 -18.83 -10.69
N LYS A 279 4.16 -19.08 -10.63
CA LYS A 279 5.08 -18.53 -9.64
C LYS A 279 6.48 -18.37 -10.20
N ILE A 280 7.16 -17.27 -9.83
CA ILE A 280 8.54 -16.98 -10.20
C ILE A 280 9.33 -16.65 -8.93
N ASP A 281 10.14 -17.59 -8.47
CA ASP A 281 10.91 -17.43 -7.22
C ASP A 281 12.22 -16.64 -7.42
N SER A 282 12.67 -16.47 -8.66
CA SER A 282 13.94 -15.79 -8.98
C SER A 282 13.87 -14.26 -8.90
N LEU A 283 12.69 -13.68 -8.97
CA LEU A 283 12.52 -12.24 -8.92
C LEU A 283 12.58 -11.69 -7.50
N ARG A 284 12.99 -10.44 -7.39
CA ARG A 284 13.09 -9.68 -6.11
C ARG A 284 12.30 -8.39 -6.19
N PRO A 285 10.96 -8.48 -6.26
CA PRO A 285 10.10 -7.33 -6.37
C PRO A 285 10.04 -6.54 -5.06
N THR A 286 10.02 -5.23 -5.14
CA THR A 286 9.97 -4.35 -3.97
C THR A 286 8.84 -3.32 -4.04
N MET A 287 8.10 -3.27 -5.15
CA MET A 287 7.06 -2.28 -5.37
C MET A 287 5.77 -2.92 -5.90
N GLN A 288 4.70 -2.15 -5.89
CA GLN A 288 3.45 -2.57 -6.54
C GLN A 288 3.62 -2.61 -8.05
N PRO A 289 3.19 -3.69 -8.71
CA PRO A 289 3.24 -3.79 -10.16
C PRO A 289 2.23 -2.87 -10.84
N VAL A 290 2.50 -2.55 -12.09
CA VAL A 290 1.54 -1.99 -13.03
C VAL A 290 1.02 -3.10 -13.94
N VAL A 291 -0.26 -3.12 -14.17
CA VAL A 291 -0.93 -4.10 -15.02
C VAL A 291 -1.53 -3.41 -16.24
N PHE A 292 -1.34 -4.02 -17.40
CA PHE A 292 -2.01 -3.68 -18.66
C PHE A 292 -2.92 -4.85 -19.05
N PRO A 293 -4.20 -4.84 -18.65
CA PRO A 293 -5.09 -6.00 -18.83
C PRO A 293 -5.33 -6.33 -20.30
N GLU A 294 -5.39 -5.32 -21.17
CA GLU A 294 -5.64 -5.50 -22.60
C GLU A 294 -4.52 -6.28 -23.30
N SER A 295 -3.26 -5.99 -22.98
CA SER A 295 -2.09 -6.73 -23.49
C SER A 295 -1.72 -7.94 -22.64
N LYS A 296 -2.39 -8.12 -21.49
CA LYS A 296 -2.05 -9.14 -20.48
C LYS A 296 -0.62 -9.05 -19.97
N GLU A 297 -0.12 -7.86 -19.82
CA GLU A 297 1.22 -7.60 -19.33
C GLU A 297 1.20 -7.09 -17.89
N LEU A 298 2.11 -7.61 -17.11
CA LEU A 298 2.43 -7.17 -15.77
C LEU A 298 3.86 -6.60 -15.76
N VAL A 299 4.03 -5.38 -15.27
CA VAL A 299 5.34 -4.77 -15.13
C VAL A 299 5.66 -4.60 -13.66
N ILE A 300 6.80 -5.13 -13.23
CA ILE A 300 7.27 -5.05 -11.85
C ILE A 300 8.78 -4.79 -11.83
N ASN A 301 9.29 -4.29 -10.70
CA ASN A 301 10.72 -4.22 -10.52
C ASN A 301 11.30 -5.53 -9.97
N SER A 302 12.59 -5.73 -10.21
CA SER A 302 13.40 -6.78 -9.55
C SER A 302 14.78 -6.26 -9.23
N PHE A 303 15.11 -6.15 -7.96
CA PHE A 303 16.41 -5.66 -7.52
C PHE A 303 17.42 -6.78 -7.41
N GLU A 304 18.42 -6.77 -8.29
CA GLU A 304 19.44 -7.80 -8.42
C GLU A 304 20.83 -7.19 -8.68
N ASN A 305 21.86 -7.78 -8.14
CA ASN A 305 23.25 -7.38 -8.41
C ASN A 305 23.54 -5.88 -8.19
N ASN A 306 22.91 -5.28 -7.19
CA ASN A 306 22.96 -3.85 -6.87
C ASN A 306 22.43 -2.92 -7.99
N ASP A 307 21.53 -3.41 -8.80
CA ASP A 307 20.78 -2.63 -9.76
C ASP A 307 19.30 -3.02 -9.74
N ASP A 308 18.43 -2.06 -9.97
CA ASP A 308 17.02 -2.32 -10.13
C ASP A 308 16.70 -2.56 -11.62
N HIS A 309 15.77 -3.44 -11.87
CA HIS A 309 15.36 -3.83 -13.22
C HIS A 309 13.85 -3.65 -13.36
N LEU A 310 13.38 -3.28 -14.52
CA LEU A 310 11.98 -3.51 -14.90
C LEU A 310 11.86 -4.86 -15.58
N VAL A 311 10.83 -5.60 -15.20
CA VAL A 311 10.52 -6.94 -15.72
C VAL A 311 9.09 -6.93 -16.22
N VAL A 312 8.90 -7.30 -17.48
CA VAL A 312 7.58 -7.51 -18.08
C VAL A 312 7.26 -8.99 -18.04
N ILE A 313 6.10 -9.33 -17.54
CA ILE A 313 5.64 -10.71 -17.33
C ILE A 313 4.30 -10.88 -18.05
N ASP A 314 4.12 -11.98 -18.76
CA ASP A 314 2.80 -12.40 -19.24
C ASP A 314 1.93 -12.77 -18.05
N LEU A 315 0.82 -12.06 -17.89
CA LEU A 315 -0.06 -12.18 -16.74
C LEU A 315 -0.72 -13.56 -16.64
N SER A 316 -0.93 -14.22 -17.75
CA SER A 316 -1.64 -15.52 -17.80
C SER A 316 -0.72 -16.70 -17.48
N SER A 317 0.53 -16.65 -17.94
CA SER A 317 1.48 -17.76 -17.85
C SER A 317 2.59 -17.55 -16.81
N GLY A 318 2.87 -16.30 -16.44
CA GLY A 318 4.03 -15.96 -15.64
C GLY A 318 5.35 -15.95 -16.43
N GLU A 319 5.32 -16.05 -17.75
CA GLU A 319 6.52 -16.00 -18.59
C GLU A 319 7.16 -14.59 -18.52
N ILE A 320 8.46 -14.51 -18.32
CA ILE A 320 9.20 -13.25 -18.40
C ILE A 320 9.39 -12.89 -19.86
N LEU A 321 8.67 -11.87 -20.32
CA LEU A 321 8.72 -11.39 -21.70
C LEU A 321 9.95 -10.50 -21.97
N SER A 322 10.30 -9.67 -21.00
CA SER A 322 11.48 -8.81 -21.08
C SER A 322 11.99 -8.39 -19.71
N LYS A 323 13.27 -8.01 -19.66
CA LYS A 323 13.91 -7.48 -18.46
C LYS A 323 14.94 -6.45 -18.87
N VAL A 324 14.93 -5.28 -18.27
CA VAL A 324 15.83 -4.18 -18.56
C VAL A 324 16.41 -3.58 -17.28
N ALA A 325 17.73 -3.33 -17.27
CA ALA A 325 18.42 -2.67 -16.17
C ALA A 325 18.12 -1.16 -16.16
N LEU A 326 17.92 -0.59 -14.99
CA LEU A 326 17.61 0.83 -14.80
C LEU A 326 18.82 1.67 -14.40
N ASN A 327 19.97 1.05 -14.19
CA ASN A 327 21.16 1.67 -13.61
C ASN A 327 20.84 2.39 -12.28
N SER A 328 19.96 1.80 -11.49
CA SER A 328 19.52 2.32 -10.20
C SER A 328 20.11 1.48 -9.07
N PRO A 329 21.08 2.01 -8.32
CA PRO A 329 21.74 1.27 -7.23
C PRO A 329 20.84 1.08 -6.00
N LEU A 330 19.64 1.61 -6.04
CA LEU A 330 18.62 1.52 -5.00
C LEU A 330 17.32 1.02 -5.60
N ALA A 331 16.74 0.01 -4.98
CA ALA A 331 15.37 -0.39 -5.31
C ALA A 331 14.39 0.75 -4.99
N ASN A 332 13.41 0.91 -5.85
CA ASN A 332 12.21 1.66 -5.48
C ASN A 332 11.33 0.76 -4.61
N GLY A 333 10.99 1.21 -3.44
CA GLY A 333 10.19 0.45 -2.49
C GLY A 333 8.71 0.83 -2.47
N MET A 334 8.17 1.52 -3.49
CA MET A 334 6.80 2.03 -3.47
C MET A 334 5.99 1.61 -4.70
N PHE A 335 5.97 2.43 -5.74
CA PHE A 335 5.08 2.25 -6.87
C PHE A 335 5.77 2.53 -8.19
N LEU A 336 5.41 1.76 -9.21
CA LEU A 336 5.52 2.15 -10.60
C LEU A 336 4.32 3.02 -10.97
N THR A 337 4.48 3.90 -11.92
CA THR A 337 3.38 4.75 -12.39
C THR A 337 3.15 4.52 -13.87
N PRO A 338 1.95 4.12 -14.29
CA PRO A 338 1.64 3.99 -15.71
C PRO A 338 1.60 5.38 -16.36
N GLY A 339 2.10 5.48 -17.56
CA GLY A 339 1.96 6.64 -18.41
C GLY A 339 0.75 6.57 -19.34
N LEU A 340 0.60 7.57 -20.21
CA LEU A 340 -0.57 7.68 -21.10
C LEU A 340 -0.48 6.83 -22.38
N LYS A 341 0.70 6.26 -22.68
CA LYS A 341 0.99 5.60 -23.97
C LYS A 341 1.61 4.22 -23.80
N ASN A 342 1.06 3.38 -22.91
CA ASN A 342 1.65 2.08 -22.54
C ASN A 342 3.12 2.20 -22.12
N ASP A 343 3.44 3.23 -21.41
CA ASP A 343 4.76 3.52 -20.85
C ASP A 343 4.71 3.50 -19.32
N ILE A 344 5.85 3.33 -18.70
CA ILE A 344 6.02 3.26 -17.26
C ILE A 344 6.97 4.34 -16.81
N PHE A 345 6.58 5.07 -15.77
CA PHE A 345 7.48 5.95 -15.05
C PHE A 345 8.03 5.23 -13.81
N TYR A 346 9.34 5.21 -13.72
CA TYR A 346 10.08 4.71 -12.58
C TYR A 346 10.74 5.87 -11.84
N CYS A 347 10.65 5.86 -10.52
CA CYS A 347 11.29 6.85 -9.69
C CYS A 347 11.89 6.16 -8.46
N SER A 348 13.20 6.26 -8.29
CA SER A 348 13.87 6.00 -7.03
C SER A 348 14.40 7.30 -6.43
N THR A 349 15.08 7.24 -5.29
CA THR A 349 15.72 8.42 -4.69
C THR A 349 16.88 8.98 -5.54
N ARG A 350 17.31 8.28 -6.59
CA ARG A 350 18.45 8.66 -7.43
C ARG A 350 18.21 8.55 -8.93
N THR A 351 17.18 7.84 -9.33
CA THR A 351 16.95 7.54 -10.76
C THR A 351 15.51 7.84 -11.12
N PHE A 352 15.35 8.60 -12.21
CA PHE A 352 14.11 8.70 -12.95
C PHE A 352 14.30 8.00 -14.29
N ALA A 353 13.33 7.20 -14.71
CA ALA A 353 13.33 6.53 -15.99
C ALA A 353 11.89 6.44 -16.55
N ARG A 354 11.80 6.31 -17.85
CA ARG A 354 10.55 6.08 -18.58
C ARG A 354 10.75 4.94 -19.58
#